data_94976c247162e03ee1d347a05afdc87c
#
_entry.id   94976c247162e03ee1d347a05afdc87c
#
_cell.length_a   1.000
_cell.length_b   1.000
_cell.length_c   1.000
_cell.angle_alpha   90.00
_cell.angle_beta   90.00
_cell.angle_gamma   90.00
#
_symmetry.space_group_name_H-M   'P 1'
#
loop_
_entity.id
_entity.type
_entity.pdbx_description
1 polymer ?
#
loop_
_entity_poly.entity_id
_entity_poly.type
_entity_poly.pdbx_seq_one_letter_code
_entity_poly.pdbx_strand_id
1 'polypeptide(L)'
;RRSLPDEEKPPRYVGLTPLEQGRLKVRRQDDWIWTRRLERYEPMAQSVYNGPVPKSLNARKMRMPENIPDSPIAQTSILMGGALEAPGDAVRPGVLSALGLATSNDPAEPYLITNESSGRRLALAKWIAHPKNPLTARSIVNRVWQRHFGKPLAGNPNNFGVKGKKPTHPKLLDWLAADFVENGWQFKRLHKQIMLSETYRQATEHPQIEKLRNLDPDNHLLAYRLPRRLTAEELRDGMLVSTGELNRHVGGLPVMPEINMEVALQPRMIQFSLAPAYQPSVFPKQRNRRTLYAYRVRGQPDPFLELFNQPNPNDSCEERVAESVTPQAFSLLNSNLMNDRATALALRSEKEFKDLRMQVKRVLQLVFGRVPEKNEWDRLENYVEKMRKYHLKHEPEKTSYPTSITRSLVEE
;
A
#
# COMPACT_ATOMS: atom_id res chain seq x y z
N ARG A 1 14.66 21.90 37.53
CA ARG A 1 13.33 21.78 38.10
C ARG A 1 12.90 20.35 38.36
N ARG A 2 13.17 19.37 37.48
CA ARG A 2 12.77 17.95 37.71
C ARG A 2 13.54 17.28 38.83
N SER A 3 14.72 17.78 39.16
CA SER A 3 15.61 17.27 40.23
C SER A 3 15.45 17.97 41.58
N LEU A 4 14.64 19.03 41.65
CA LEU A 4 14.41 19.77 42.91
C LEU A 4 13.21 19.18 43.66
N PRO A 5 13.24 19.18 45.01
CA PRO A 5 12.07 18.91 45.84
C PRO A 5 10.91 19.84 45.50
N ASP A 6 9.67 19.40 45.69
CA ASP A 6 8.48 20.17 45.28
C ASP A 6 8.40 21.56 45.93
N GLU A 7 8.91 21.70 47.11
CA GLU A 7 8.98 22.94 47.88
C GLU A 7 9.94 23.96 47.31
N GLU A 8 11.01 23.50 46.65
CA GLU A 8 12.04 24.33 46.03
C GLU A 8 11.78 24.60 44.53
N LYS A 9 10.75 24.01 43.98
CA LYS A 9 10.43 24.19 42.56
C LYS A 9 9.92 25.60 42.27
N PRO A 10 10.62 26.40 41.46
CA PRO A 10 10.10 27.72 41.09
C PRO A 10 8.73 27.58 40.41
N PRO A 11 7.83 28.55 40.55
CA PRO A 11 6.54 28.58 39.84
C PRO A 11 6.73 28.37 38.33
N ARG A 12 5.79 27.66 37.72
CA ARG A 12 5.90 27.30 36.30
C ARG A 12 5.85 28.50 35.36
N TYR A 13 5.20 29.58 35.74
CA TYR A 13 4.83 30.68 34.85
C TYR A 13 4.95 32.02 35.60
N VAL A 14 6.11 32.29 36.20
CA VAL A 14 6.37 33.54 36.89
C VAL A 14 6.17 34.74 35.94
N GLY A 15 5.39 35.71 36.33
CA GLY A 15 5.15 36.94 35.59
C GLY A 15 4.15 36.84 34.42
N LEU A 16 3.54 35.67 34.19
CA LEU A 16 2.52 35.52 33.16
C LEU A 16 1.10 35.56 33.71
N THR A 17 0.24 36.33 33.11
CA THR A 17 -1.20 36.33 33.35
C THR A 17 -1.83 34.97 32.97
N PRO A 18 -3.01 34.61 33.47
CA PRO A 18 -3.72 33.39 33.09
C PRO A 18 -3.93 33.26 31.58
N LEU A 19 -4.20 34.35 30.87
CA LEU A 19 -4.35 34.40 29.44
C LEU A 19 -3.05 34.06 28.70
N GLU A 20 -1.94 34.65 29.14
CA GLU A 20 -0.61 34.37 28.59
C GLU A 20 -0.15 32.95 28.85
N GLN A 21 -0.49 32.39 30.03
CA GLN A 21 -0.25 30.97 30.33
C GLN A 21 -1.03 30.06 29.39
N GLY A 22 -2.28 30.40 29.05
CA GLY A 22 -3.09 29.71 28.06
C GLY A 22 -2.44 29.76 26.68
N ARG A 23 -2.08 30.94 26.23
CA ARG A 23 -1.38 31.14 24.95
C ARG A 23 -0.05 30.37 24.85
N LEU A 24 0.74 30.38 25.93
CA LEU A 24 1.99 29.64 25.99
C LEU A 24 1.77 28.12 25.87
N LYS A 25 0.71 27.58 26.50
CA LYS A 25 0.36 26.16 26.38
C LYS A 25 0.00 25.80 24.94
N VAL A 26 -0.82 26.62 24.28
CA VAL A 26 -1.19 26.42 22.88
C VAL A 26 0.06 26.44 22.00
N ARG A 27 0.90 27.47 22.09
CA ARG A 27 2.12 27.58 21.28
C ARG A 27 3.09 26.42 21.49
N ARG A 28 3.22 25.88 22.71
CA ARG A 28 4.02 24.69 22.98
C ARG A 28 3.44 23.45 22.35
N GLN A 29 2.11 23.35 22.27
CA GLN A 29 1.44 22.26 21.59
C GLN A 29 1.67 22.37 20.09
N ASP A 30 1.58 23.56 19.51
CA ASP A 30 1.86 23.83 18.11
C ASP A 30 3.30 23.48 17.74
N ASP A 31 4.27 23.96 18.53
CA ASP A 31 5.68 23.62 18.34
C ASP A 31 5.93 22.11 18.32
N TRP A 32 5.28 21.40 19.24
CA TRP A 32 5.35 19.93 19.27
C TRP A 32 4.70 19.29 18.01
N ILE A 33 3.56 19.79 17.55
CA ILE A 33 2.90 19.32 16.33
C ILE A 33 3.80 19.56 15.12
N TRP A 34 4.34 20.76 14.98
CA TRP A 34 5.21 21.12 13.87
C TRP A 34 6.51 20.34 13.88
N THR A 35 7.13 20.17 15.02
CA THR A 35 8.32 19.31 15.17
C THR A 35 8.04 17.89 14.68
N ARG A 36 6.89 17.32 15.08
CA ARG A 36 6.50 15.99 14.58
C ARG A 36 6.19 15.94 13.08
N ARG A 37 5.61 17.00 12.53
CA ARG A 37 5.40 17.10 11.09
C ARG A 37 6.71 17.17 10.33
N LEU A 38 7.69 17.89 10.83
CA LEU A 38 9.02 17.98 10.24
C LEU A 38 9.81 16.68 10.33
N GLU A 39 9.66 15.93 11.41
CA GLU A 39 10.32 14.63 11.59
C GLU A 39 10.04 13.64 10.46
N ARG A 40 8.89 13.71 9.78
CA ARG A 40 8.56 12.85 8.64
C ARG A 40 9.45 13.08 7.42
N TYR A 41 10.11 14.24 7.34
CA TYR A 41 11.02 14.59 6.25
C TYR A 41 12.46 14.16 6.50
N GLU A 42 12.75 13.63 7.69
CA GLU A 42 14.07 13.07 7.95
C GLU A 42 14.25 11.78 7.14
N PRO A 43 15.36 11.64 6.40
CA PRO A 43 15.67 10.39 5.73
C PRO A 43 15.91 9.31 6.78
N MET A 44 15.11 8.26 6.74
CA MET A 44 15.23 7.13 7.67
C MET A 44 15.24 5.81 6.92
N ALA A 45 16.13 4.91 7.33
CA ALA A 45 16.10 3.52 6.96
C ALA A 45 15.56 2.69 8.15
N GLN A 46 14.63 1.79 7.87
CA GLN A 46 14.26 0.81 8.87
C GLN A 46 15.42 -0.15 9.08
N SER A 47 15.83 -0.29 10.34
CA SER A 47 16.87 -1.22 10.72
C SER A 47 16.43 -2.01 11.95
N VAL A 48 17.10 -3.13 12.18
CA VAL A 48 16.91 -3.95 13.37
C VAL A 48 18.22 -3.96 14.13
N TYR A 49 18.18 -3.72 15.42
CA TYR A 49 19.35 -3.78 16.26
C TYR A 49 19.22 -4.88 17.33
N ASN A 50 20.35 -5.37 17.83
CA ASN A 50 20.41 -6.50 18.77
C ASN A 50 20.61 -6.08 20.23
N GLY A 51 20.38 -4.83 20.57
CA GLY A 51 20.52 -4.31 21.93
C GLY A 51 19.31 -4.59 22.81
N PRO A 52 19.36 -4.20 24.08
CA PRO A 52 18.25 -4.36 25.02
C PRO A 52 17.01 -3.60 24.57
N VAL A 53 15.84 -4.15 24.90
CA VAL A 53 14.56 -3.49 24.59
C VAL A 53 14.52 -2.13 25.28
N PRO A 54 14.24 -1.03 24.56
CA PRO A 54 14.11 0.27 25.16
C PRO A 54 13.03 0.27 26.24
N LYS A 55 13.31 0.83 27.43
CA LYS A 55 12.37 0.91 28.53
C LYS A 55 11.14 1.80 28.24
N SER A 56 11.18 2.60 27.18
CA SER A 56 10.08 3.49 26.80
C SER A 56 9.19 2.84 25.76
N LEU A 57 7.94 2.56 26.13
CA LEU A 57 6.87 2.09 25.26
C LEU A 57 6.23 3.21 24.42
N ASN A 58 6.72 4.45 24.52
CA ASN A 58 6.19 5.54 23.70
C ASN A 58 6.49 5.30 22.23
N ALA A 59 5.46 5.41 21.40
CA ALA A 59 5.52 5.29 19.93
C ALA A 59 6.31 6.45 19.25
N ARG A 60 7.35 6.94 19.92
CA ARG A 60 8.30 7.89 19.33
C ARG A 60 9.27 7.14 18.43
N LYS A 61 9.82 7.81 17.45
CA LYS A 61 10.94 7.31 16.65
C LYS A 61 11.97 6.64 17.57
N MET A 62 12.11 5.34 17.44
CA MET A 62 13.22 4.64 18.05
C MET A 62 14.43 4.90 17.19
N ARG A 63 15.31 5.78 17.64
CA ARG A 63 16.64 5.94 17.07
C ARG A 63 17.51 4.83 17.61
N MET A 64 18.41 4.34 16.75
CA MET A 64 19.43 3.41 17.17
C MET A 64 20.30 4.08 18.24
N PRO A 65 20.54 3.47 19.40
CA PRO A 65 21.44 4.01 20.40
C PRO A 65 22.84 4.21 19.81
N GLU A 66 23.52 5.29 20.17
CA GLU A 66 24.91 5.55 19.74
C GLU A 66 25.85 4.46 20.26
N ASN A 67 25.62 4.01 21.49
CA ASN A 67 26.32 2.89 22.09
C ASN A 67 25.34 1.73 22.29
N ILE A 68 25.59 0.62 21.60
CA ILE A 68 24.82 -0.62 21.79
C ILE A 68 25.53 -1.38 22.89
N PRO A 69 24.96 -1.47 24.13
CA PRO A 69 25.57 -2.27 25.16
C PRO A 69 25.55 -3.74 24.76
N ASP A 70 26.62 -4.46 25.08
CA ASP A 70 26.63 -5.91 24.97
C ASP A 70 25.54 -6.46 25.90
N SER A 71 24.49 -6.96 25.27
CA SER A 71 23.38 -7.58 25.99
C SER A 71 23.35 -9.05 25.66
N PRO A 72 23.33 -9.93 26.67
CA PRO A 72 23.14 -11.34 26.42
C PRO A 72 21.85 -11.56 25.67
N ILE A 73 21.90 -12.42 24.64
CA ILE A 73 20.69 -12.79 23.91
C ILE A 73 19.80 -13.61 24.85
N ALA A 74 18.55 -13.20 24.96
CA ALA A 74 17.57 -13.94 25.73
C ALA A 74 17.44 -15.37 25.17
N GLN A 75 17.45 -16.37 26.06
CA GLN A 75 17.19 -17.75 25.71
C GLN A 75 15.81 -17.86 25.09
N THR A 76 15.74 -18.49 23.93
CA THR A 76 14.46 -18.79 23.28
C THR A 76 14.05 -20.22 23.62
N SER A 77 12.78 -20.44 23.96
CA SER A 77 12.24 -21.76 24.30
C SER A 77 11.00 -22.05 23.47
N ILE A 78 10.66 -23.32 23.36
CA ILE A 78 9.36 -23.74 22.83
C ILE A 78 8.31 -23.31 23.85
N LEU A 79 7.27 -22.60 23.41
CA LEU A 79 6.20 -22.15 24.27
C LEU A 79 5.08 -23.20 24.31
N MET A 80 4.84 -23.80 25.48
CA MET A 80 3.79 -24.79 25.64
C MET A 80 2.41 -24.13 25.48
N GLY A 81 1.63 -24.62 24.53
CA GLY A 81 0.34 -24.02 24.16
C GLY A 81 0.42 -22.57 23.64
N GLY A 82 1.61 -22.06 23.32
CA GLY A 82 1.84 -20.68 22.89
C GLY A 82 1.91 -19.66 24.03
N ALA A 83 1.85 -20.10 25.29
CA ALA A 83 1.87 -19.22 26.45
C ALA A 83 3.30 -18.76 26.79
N LEU A 84 3.50 -17.44 26.92
CA LEU A 84 4.80 -16.85 27.29
C LEU A 84 5.27 -17.27 28.69
N GLU A 85 4.32 -17.56 29.57
CA GLU A 85 4.54 -17.96 30.96
C GLU A 85 4.87 -19.46 31.12
N ALA A 86 4.77 -20.24 30.03
CA ALA A 86 5.02 -21.69 30.03
C ALA A 86 6.16 -22.06 29.07
N PRO A 87 7.41 -21.64 29.33
CA PRO A 87 8.55 -22.01 28.52
C PRO A 87 8.89 -23.49 28.70
N GLY A 88 8.97 -24.23 27.58
CA GLY A 88 9.45 -25.60 27.53
C GLY A 88 10.94 -25.66 27.19
N ASP A 89 11.32 -26.63 26.33
CA ASP A 89 12.72 -26.83 25.97
C ASP A 89 13.35 -25.63 25.31
N ALA A 90 14.60 -25.35 25.68
CA ALA A 90 15.42 -24.33 25.06
C ALA A 90 15.76 -24.66 23.60
N VAL A 91 15.62 -23.70 22.70
CA VAL A 91 15.96 -23.90 21.29
C VAL A 91 17.08 -22.98 20.85
N ARG A 92 17.84 -23.45 19.87
CA ARG A 92 18.91 -22.71 19.22
C ARG A 92 18.45 -22.18 17.85
N PRO A 93 18.97 -21.04 17.40
CA PRO A 93 18.60 -20.51 16.10
C PRO A 93 19.04 -21.44 14.98
N GLY A 94 18.19 -21.65 14.00
CA GLY A 94 18.46 -22.56 12.89
C GLY A 94 17.59 -22.25 11.65
N VAL A 95 17.82 -23.01 10.60
CA VAL A 95 17.05 -22.97 9.35
C VAL A 95 16.27 -24.29 9.16
N LEU A 96 15.35 -24.32 8.21
CA LEU A 96 14.54 -25.50 7.93
C LEU A 96 15.40 -26.65 7.38
N SER A 97 15.53 -27.73 8.13
CA SER A 97 16.26 -28.93 7.74
C SER A 97 15.64 -29.64 6.53
N ALA A 98 14.32 -29.53 6.35
CA ALA A 98 13.58 -30.15 5.25
C ALA A 98 14.08 -29.75 3.84
N LEU A 99 14.81 -28.64 3.70
CA LEU A 99 15.38 -28.22 2.43
C LEU A 99 16.77 -28.79 2.15
N GLY A 100 17.42 -29.43 3.11
CA GLY A 100 18.76 -29.99 2.95
C GLY A 100 19.86 -28.98 2.75
N LEU A 101 19.60 -27.68 3.03
CA LEU A 101 20.55 -26.59 2.84
C LEU A 101 21.24 -26.26 4.17
N ALA A 102 22.45 -26.74 4.33
CA ALA A 102 23.26 -26.49 5.52
C ALA A 102 23.69 -25.01 5.63
N THR A 103 23.73 -24.51 6.86
CA THR A 103 24.25 -23.17 7.22
C THR A 103 25.52 -23.24 8.07
N SER A 104 25.83 -24.44 8.57
CA SER A 104 26.99 -24.75 9.38
C SER A 104 27.88 -25.79 8.68
N ASN A 105 29.17 -25.74 8.96
CA ASN A 105 30.13 -26.76 8.53
C ASN A 105 30.21 -27.95 9.52
N ASP A 106 29.47 -27.87 10.64
CA ASP A 106 29.39 -28.94 11.60
C ASP A 106 28.44 -30.06 11.11
N PRO A 107 28.91 -31.29 10.82
CA PRO A 107 28.07 -32.36 10.34
C PRO A 107 27.01 -32.81 11.36
N ALA A 108 27.25 -32.60 12.65
CA ALA A 108 26.30 -32.93 13.71
C ALA A 108 25.13 -31.92 13.77
N GLU A 109 25.39 -30.67 13.42
CA GLU A 109 24.41 -29.58 13.50
C GLU A 109 24.40 -28.74 12.22
N PRO A 110 24.14 -29.31 11.03
CA PRO A 110 24.31 -28.61 9.75
C PRO A 110 23.33 -27.46 9.53
N TYR A 111 22.21 -27.45 10.24
CA TYR A 111 21.14 -26.45 10.06
C TYR A 111 21.12 -25.37 11.14
N LEU A 112 22.02 -25.42 12.10
CA LEU A 112 22.11 -24.39 13.14
C LEU A 112 22.84 -23.14 12.65
N ILE A 113 22.40 -22.01 13.17
CA ILE A 113 23.05 -20.71 13.00
C ILE A 113 23.83 -20.40 14.29
N THR A 114 24.84 -19.54 14.21
CA THR A 114 25.63 -19.13 15.39
C THR A 114 24.74 -18.64 16.54
N ASN A 115 25.13 -19.00 17.76
CA ASN A 115 24.49 -18.49 18.97
C ASN A 115 24.79 -17.01 19.27
N GLU A 116 25.84 -16.46 18.66
CA GLU A 116 26.15 -15.06 18.81
C GLU A 116 25.13 -14.18 18.11
N SER A 117 24.89 -12.96 18.60
CA SER A 117 24.02 -11.99 17.94
C SER A 117 24.55 -11.58 16.58
N SER A 118 25.87 -11.53 16.45
CA SER A 118 26.57 -11.21 15.21
C SER A 118 26.41 -12.36 14.21
N GLY A 119 26.12 -12.01 12.96
CA GLY A 119 26.06 -12.96 11.85
C GLY A 119 24.75 -13.73 11.65
N ARG A 120 23.84 -13.82 12.63
CA ARG A 120 22.57 -14.56 12.51
C ARG A 120 21.75 -14.14 11.30
N ARG A 121 21.54 -12.82 11.12
CA ARG A 121 20.75 -12.30 9.98
C ARG A 121 21.47 -12.54 8.66
N LEU A 122 22.78 -12.42 8.64
CA LEU A 122 23.56 -12.70 7.44
C LEU A 122 23.48 -14.16 7.04
N ALA A 123 23.55 -15.09 7.99
CA ALA A 123 23.41 -16.51 7.74
C ALA A 123 22.00 -16.85 7.19
N LEU A 124 20.95 -16.29 7.79
CA LEU A 124 19.59 -16.46 7.30
C LEU A 124 19.42 -15.84 5.91
N ALA A 125 19.97 -14.64 5.65
CA ALA A 125 19.89 -13.99 4.35
C ALA A 125 20.59 -14.82 3.26
N LYS A 126 21.75 -15.36 3.53
CA LYS A 126 22.48 -16.26 2.62
C LYS A 126 21.68 -17.53 2.34
N TRP A 127 21.03 -18.11 3.35
CA TRP A 127 20.19 -19.28 3.18
C TRP A 127 18.94 -18.97 2.35
N ILE A 128 18.25 -17.86 2.61
CA ILE A 128 17.09 -17.40 1.82
C ILE A 128 17.48 -17.19 0.35
N ALA A 129 18.59 -16.50 0.10
CA ALA A 129 19.06 -16.18 -1.25
C ALA A 129 19.88 -17.31 -1.90
N HIS A 130 19.99 -18.48 -1.27
CA HIS A 130 20.79 -19.57 -1.77
C HIS A 130 20.21 -20.09 -3.11
N PRO A 131 21.03 -20.25 -4.18
CA PRO A 131 20.54 -20.65 -5.50
C PRO A 131 19.76 -21.96 -5.52
N LYS A 132 20.11 -22.88 -4.62
CA LYS A 132 19.41 -24.18 -4.46
C LYS A 132 18.19 -24.10 -3.52
N ASN A 133 17.85 -22.91 -2.99
CA ASN A 133 16.65 -22.79 -2.17
C ASN A 133 15.38 -22.81 -3.05
N PRO A 134 14.60 -23.90 -3.03
CA PRO A 134 13.48 -24.05 -3.94
C PRO A 134 12.29 -23.15 -3.58
N LEU A 135 12.20 -22.66 -2.35
CA LEU A 135 11.04 -21.91 -1.87
C LEU A 135 11.10 -20.43 -2.28
N THR A 136 12.25 -19.79 -2.14
CA THR A 136 12.36 -18.34 -2.36
C THR A 136 12.02 -17.95 -3.79
N ALA A 137 12.67 -18.59 -4.78
CA ALA A 137 12.43 -18.26 -6.18
C ALA A 137 10.99 -18.60 -6.63
N ARG A 138 10.47 -19.77 -6.24
CA ARG A 138 9.08 -20.16 -6.54
C ARG A 138 8.07 -19.22 -5.91
N SER A 139 8.28 -18.80 -4.67
CA SER A 139 7.39 -17.86 -3.98
C SER A 139 7.33 -16.50 -4.69
N ILE A 140 8.48 -15.96 -5.07
CA ILE A 140 8.56 -14.67 -5.77
C ILE A 140 7.92 -14.77 -7.16
N VAL A 141 8.28 -15.79 -7.95
CA VAL A 141 7.75 -16.00 -9.30
C VAL A 141 6.23 -16.21 -9.25
N ASN A 142 5.73 -16.99 -8.31
CA ASN A 142 4.30 -17.24 -8.14
C ASN A 142 3.54 -15.93 -7.85
N ARG A 143 4.09 -15.03 -7.03
CA ARG A 143 3.51 -13.72 -6.74
C ARG A 143 3.57 -12.78 -7.94
N VAL A 144 4.66 -12.78 -8.70
CA VAL A 144 4.76 -12.00 -9.95
C VAL A 144 3.73 -12.49 -10.96
N TRP A 145 3.62 -13.81 -11.14
CA TRP A 145 2.60 -14.43 -12.00
C TRP A 145 1.18 -14.01 -11.58
N GLN A 146 0.85 -14.12 -10.29
CA GLN A 146 -0.44 -13.69 -9.76
C GLN A 146 -0.78 -12.22 -10.10
N ARG A 147 0.22 -11.34 -10.04
CA ARG A 147 0.02 -9.93 -10.42
C ARG A 147 -0.32 -9.75 -11.90
N HIS A 148 0.21 -10.59 -12.76
CA HIS A 148 -0.07 -10.53 -14.20
C HIS A 148 -1.39 -11.19 -14.57
N PHE A 149 -1.72 -12.33 -13.98
CA PHE A 149 -2.87 -13.15 -14.36
C PHE A 149 -4.06 -13.09 -13.41
N GLY A 150 -3.92 -12.45 -12.25
CA GLY A 150 -4.96 -12.39 -11.21
C GLY A 150 -4.99 -13.62 -10.32
N LYS A 151 -4.62 -14.81 -10.82
CA LYS A 151 -4.52 -16.06 -10.06
C LYS A 151 -3.07 -16.54 -10.02
N PRO A 152 -2.58 -17.08 -8.87
CA PRO A 152 -1.24 -17.67 -8.78
C PRO A 152 -1.18 -19.04 -9.43
N LEU A 153 0.03 -19.49 -9.81
CA LEU A 153 0.25 -20.88 -10.26
C LEU A 153 0.06 -21.87 -9.11
N ALA A 154 0.60 -21.56 -7.93
CA ALA A 154 0.35 -22.29 -6.69
C ALA A 154 -0.66 -21.52 -5.84
N GLY A 155 -1.82 -22.11 -5.61
CA GLY A 155 -3.02 -21.41 -5.15
C GLY A 155 -2.99 -20.85 -3.73
N ASN A 156 -1.96 -21.15 -2.92
CA ASN A 156 -1.72 -20.52 -1.61
C ASN A 156 -0.34 -19.84 -1.62
N PRO A 157 -0.23 -18.57 -2.05
CA PRO A 157 1.06 -17.87 -2.16
C PRO A 157 1.89 -17.78 -0.88
N ASN A 158 1.25 -17.90 0.28
CA ASN A 158 1.91 -17.93 1.59
C ASN A 158 2.21 -19.35 2.10
N ASN A 159 1.74 -20.40 1.43
CA ASN A 159 1.86 -21.77 1.91
C ASN A 159 2.35 -22.72 0.82
N PHE A 160 3.65 -22.96 0.77
CA PHE A 160 4.30 -23.94 -0.09
C PHE A 160 4.54 -25.28 0.62
N GLY A 161 3.95 -25.47 1.80
CA GLY A 161 4.02 -26.73 2.55
C GLY A 161 3.00 -27.77 2.09
N VAL A 162 2.97 -28.90 2.82
CA VAL A 162 2.10 -30.06 2.49
C VAL A 162 0.61 -29.70 2.48
N LYS A 163 0.20 -28.74 3.30
CA LYS A 163 -1.19 -28.25 3.38
C LYS A 163 -1.53 -27.22 2.28
N GLY A 164 -0.53 -26.73 1.54
CA GLY A 164 -0.74 -25.78 0.46
C GLY A 164 -1.35 -26.43 -0.78
N LYS A 165 -2.04 -25.64 -1.59
CA LYS A 165 -2.57 -26.08 -2.89
C LYS A 165 -1.42 -26.36 -3.85
N LYS A 166 -1.44 -27.51 -4.49
CA LYS A 166 -0.45 -27.86 -5.52
C LYS A 166 -0.51 -26.87 -6.70
N PRO A 167 0.63 -26.57 -7.32
CA PRO A 167 0.63 -25.71 -8.49
C PRO A 167 -0.11 -26.36 -9.67
N THR A 168 -0.87 -25.55 -10.43
CA THR A 168 -1.58 -25.99 -11.66
C THR A 168 -0.59 -26.37 -12.74
N HIS A 169 0.54 -25.66 -12.83
CA HIS A 169 1.60 -25.87 -13.83
C HIS A 169 2.96 -25.99 -13.12
N PRO A 170 3.27 -27.12 -12.48
CA PRO A 170 4.50 -27.27 -11.69
C PRO A 170 5.76 -27.06 -12.52
N LYS A 171 5.84 -27.63 -13.73
CA LYS A 171 7.00 -27.48 -14.63
C LYS A 171 7.23 -26.03 -15.06
N LEU A 172 6.16 -25.28 -15.30
CA LEU A 172 6.27 -23.85 -15.63
C LEU A 172 6.78 -23.04 -14.45
N LEU A 173 6.24 -23.28 -13.25
CA LEU A 173 6.71 -22.62 -12.04
C LEU A 173 8.19 -22.90 -11.77
N ASP A 174 8.61 -24.16 -11.94
CA ASP A 174 9.99 -24.57 -11.76
C ASP A 174 10.93 -23.94 -12.78
N TRP A 175 10.52 -23.92 -14.04
CA TRP A 175 11.33 -23.32 -15.11
C TRP A 175 11.49 -21.80 -14.90
N LEU A 176 10.41 -21.09 -14.62
CA LEU A 176 10.47 -19.65 -14.34
C LEU A 176 11.32 -19.35 -13.10
N ALA A 177 11.24 -20.18 -12.06
CA ALA A 177 12.05 -20.01 -10.86
C ALA A 177 13.54 -20.24 -11.13
N ALA A 178 13.90 -21.27 -11.90
CA ALA A 178 15.27 -21.56 -12.29
C ALA A 178 15.84 -20.43 -13.17
N ASP A 179 15.12 -20.04 -14.23
CA ASP A 179 15.55 -18.92 -15.11
C ASP A 179 15.74 -17.61 -14.32
N PHE A 180 14.86 -17.34 -13.35
CA PHE A 180 14.96 -16.15 -12.52
C PHE A 180 16.24 -16.13 -11.66
N VAL A 181 16.61 -17.27 -11.08
CA VAL A 181 17.85 -17.42 -10.29
C VAL A 181 19.09 -17.36 -11.19
N GLU A 182 19.12 -18.14 -12.25
CA GLU A 182 20.25 -18.26 -13.19
C GLU A 182 20.60 -16.92 -13.86
N ASN A 183 19.61 -16.08 -14.09
CA ASN A 183 19.78 -14.74 -14.67
C ASN A 183 19.91 -13.62 -13.61
N GLY A 184 20.31 -13.94 -12.36
CA GLY A 184 20.66 -12.97 -11.34
C GLY A 184 19.47 -12.20 -10.75
N TRP A 185 18.32 -12.85 -10.58
CA TRP A 185 17.14 -12.29 -9.90
C TRP A 185 16.58 -11.02 -10.59
N GLN A 186 16.58 -10.98 -11.91
CA GLN A 186 16.17 -9.80 -12.67
C GLN A 186 14.65 -9.73 -12.89
N PHE A 187 13.96 -8.97 -12.06
CA PHE A 187 12.51 -8.77 -12.16
C PHE A 187 12.06 -8.25 -13.53
N LYS A 188 12.79 -7.29 -14.13
CA LYS A 188 12.41 -6.76 -15.45
C LYS A 188 12.43 -7.84 -16.53
N ARG A 189 13.39 -8.78 -16.46
CA ARG A 189 13.46 -9.92 -17.37
C ARG A 189 12.25 -10.83 -17.18
N LEU A 190 11.93 -11.20 -15.93
CA LEU A 190 10.76 -12.03 -15.62
C LEU A 190 9.46 -11.40 -16.11
N HIS A 191 9.22 -10.11 -15.82
CA HIS A 191 8.06 -9.39 -16.35
C HIS A 191 8.01 -9.42 -17.89
N LYS A 192 9.13 -9.18 -18.57
CA LYS A 192 9.22 -9.20 -20.04
C LYS A 192 8.86 -10.58 -20.60
N GLN A 193 9.39 -11.66 -20.04
CA GLN A 193 9.09 -13.03 -20.46
C GLN A 193 7.60 -13.34 -20.32
N ILE A 194 7.00 -13.02 -19.18
CA ILE A 194 5.57 -13.23 -18.96
C ILE A 194 4.74 -12.40 -19.97
N MET A 195 5.01 -11.11 -20.13
CA MET A 195 4.22 -10.21 -20.96
C MET A 195 4.34 -10.49 -22.47
N LEU A 196 5.45 -11.05 -22.91
CA LEU A 196 5.66 -11.45 -24.31
C LEU A 196 5.13 -12.85 -24.63
N SER A 197 4.71 -13.63 -23.62
CA SER A 197 4.14 -14.96 -23.85
C SER A 197 2.80 -14.89 -24.58
N GLU A 198 2.53 -15.87 -25.42
CA GLU A 198 1.23 -16.00 -26.09
C GLU A 198 0.08 -16.10 -25.10
N THR A 199 0.30 -16.78 -23.98
CA THR A 199 -0.68 -16.89 -22.89
C THR A 199 -1.08 -15.52 -22.32
N TYR A 200 -0.12 -14.60 -22.14
CA TYR A 200 -0.44 -13.25 -21.65
C TYR A 200 -1.17 -12.42 -22.70
N ARG A 201 -0.91 -12.64 -23.97
CA ARG A 201 -1.44 -11.88 -25.11
C ARG A 201 -2.80 -12.38 -25.61
N GLN A 202 -3.33 -13.46 -25.03
CA GLN A 202 -4.67 -13.94 -25.35
C GLN A 202 -5.74 -12.89 -25.10
N ALA A 203 -6.81 -12.94 -25.90
CA ALA A 203 -7.99 -12.10 -25.71
C ALA A 203 -8.82 -12.54 -24.48
N THR A 204 -9.62 -11.65 -23.96
CA THR A 204 -10.61 -11.94 -22.92
C THR A 204 -11.88 -12.58 -23.49
N GLU A 205 -12.12 -12.39 -24.78
CA GLU A 205 -13.23 -12.96 -25.52
C GLU A 205 -12.72 -14.10 -26.39
N HIS A 206 -13.46 -15.21 -26.39
CA HIS A 206 -13.17 -16.37 -27.23
C HIS A 206 -14.45 -16.88 -27.88
N PRO A 207 -14.46 -17.26 -29.16
CA PRO A 207 -15.67 -17.74 -29.86
C PRO A 207 -16.40 -18.89 -29.18
N GLN A 208 -15.67 -19.71 -28.42
CA GLN A 208 -16.23 -20.84 -27.67
C GLN A 208 -16.15 -20.61 -26.14
N ILE A 209 -16.28 -19.38 -25.68
CA ILE A 209 -16.06 -19.03 -24.26
C ILE A 209 -16.96 -19.83 -23.30
N GLU A 210 -18.22 -20.05 -23.66
CA GLU A 210 -19.16 -20.82 -22.85
C GLU A 210 -18.73 -22.30 -22.73
N LYS A 211 -18.26 -22.91 -23.82
CA LYS A 211 -17.73 -24.27 -23.79
C LYS A 211 -16.46 -24.34 -22.91
N LEU A 212 -15.58 -23.37 -23.02
CA LEU A 212 -14.36 -23.30 -22.20
C LEU A 212 -14.69 -23.16 -20.71
N ARG A 213 -15.61 -22.28 -20.36
CA ARG A 213 -16.10 -22.10 -18.98
C ARG A 213 -16.71 -23.35 -18.38
N ASN A 214 -17.43 -24.13 -19.19
CA ASN A 214 -18.02 -25.39 -18.73
C ASN A 214 -16.97 -26.50 -18.53
N LEU A 215 -15.92 -26.53 -19.38
CA LEU A 215 -14.85 -27.53 -19.29
C LEU A 215 -13.80 -27.20 -18.21
N ASP A 216 -13.48 -25.93 -18.05
CA ASP A 216 -12.48 -25.42 -17.10
C ASP A 216 -12.98 -24.10 -16.47
N PRO A 217 -13.92 -24.19 -15.49
CA PRO A 217 -14.55 -23.04 -14.88
C PRO A 217 -13.55 -22.06 -14.23
N ASP A 218 -12.46 -22.59 -13.72
CA ASP A 218 -11.40 -21.82 -13.07
C ASP A 218 -10.32 -21.32 -14.01
N ASN A 219 -10.42 -21.67 -15.32
CA ASN A 219 -9.43 -21.38 -16.34
C ASN A 219 -8.01 -21.79 -15.92
N HIS A 220 -7.87 -22.99 -15.36
CA HIS A 220 -6.58 -23.56 -14.96
C HIS A 220 -5.67 -23.79 -16.15
N LEU A 221 -6.24 -24.12 -17.31
CA LEU A 221 -5.50 -24.34 -18.55
C LEU A 221 -5.10 -23.06 -19.27
N LEU A 222 -5.47 -21.90 -18.72
CA LEU A 222 -5.14 -20.58 -19.29
C LEU A 222 -5.57 -20.42 -20.75
N ALA A 223 -6.76 -20.96 -21.09
CA ALA A 223 -7.26 -21.00 -22.47
C ALA A 223 -7.71 -19.62 -23.00
N TYR A 224 -7.95 -18.66 -22.13
CA TYR A 224 -8.29 -17.26 -22.44
C TYR A 224 -7.81 -16.35 -21.32
N ARG A 225 -7.74 -15.05 -21.58
CA ARG A 225 -7.37 -14.06 -20.57
C ARG A 225 -8.54 -13.78 -19.64
N LEU A 226 -8.38 -14.02 -18.35
CA LEU A 226 -9.37 -13.60 -17.37
C LEU A 226 -9.34 -12.06 -17.20
N PRO A 227 -10.48 -11.37 -17.35
CA PRO A 227 -10.57 -9.98 -16.96
C PRO A 227 -10.37 -9.88 -15.45
N ARG A 228 -9.56 -8.92 -15.03
CA ARG A 228 -9.40 -8.62 -13.61
C ARG A 228 -9.88 -7.21 -13.29
N ARG A 229 -10.42 -7.05 -12.11
CA ARG A 229 -10.77 -5.75 -11.60
C ARG A 229 -9.49 -4.94 -11.30
N LEU A 230 -9.56 -3.63 -11.53
CA LEU A 230 -8.48 -2.73 -11.11
C LEU A 230 -8.37 -2.75 -9.57
N THR A 231 -7.14 -2.75 -9.06
CA THR A 231 -6.90 -2.52 -7.65
C THR A 231 -7.25 -1.07 -7.28
N ALA A 232 -7.46 -0.79 -6.00
CA ALA A 232 -7.76 0.55 -5.52
C ALA A 232 -6.71 1.58 -5.99
N GLU A 233 -5.44 1.19 -5.94
CA GLU A 233 -4.33 2.03 -6.39
C GLU A 233 -4.33 2.26 -7.90
N GLU A 234 -4.61 1.23 -8.69
CA GLU A 234 -4.73 1.33 -10.16
C GLU A 234 -5.92 2.18 -10.55
N LEU A 235 -7.05 2.05 -9.84
CA LEU A 235 -8.23 2.86 -10.08
C LEU A 235 -7.95 4.35 -9.83
N ARG A 236 -7.36 4.70 -8.68
CA ARG A 236 -6.99 6.08 -8.36
C ARG A 236 -5.96 6.64 -9.35
N ASP A 237 -4.89 5.91 -9.62
CA ASP A 237 -3.85 6.34 -10.55
C ASP A 237 -4.40 6.46 -11.98
N GLY A 238 -5.28 5.55 -12.40
CA GLY A 238 -5.97 5.58 -13.68
C GLY A 238 -6.85 6.82 -13.86
N MET A 239 -7.60 7.22 -12.83
CA MET A 239 -8.37 8.46 -12.85
C MET A 239 -7.46 9.68 -13.04
N LEU A 240 -6.34 9.76 -12.31
CA LEU A 240 -5.38 10.86 -12.44
C LEU A 240 -4.69 10.89 -13.81
N VAL A 241 -4.46 9.72 -14.43
CA VAL A 241 -3.95 9.64 -15.81
C VAL A 241 -4.99 10.15 -16.80
N SER A 242 -6.24 9.71 -16.65
CA SER A 242 -7.33 10.10 -17.57
C SER A 242 -7.60 11.61 -17.53
N THR A 243 -7.51 12.23 -16.35
CA THR A 243 -7.66 13.68 -16.20
C THR A 243 -6.43 14.48 -16.60
N GLY A 244 -5.27 13.82 -16.75
CA GLY A 244 -3.99 14.48 -17.03
C GLY A 244 -3.32 15.11 -15.80
N GLU A 245 -3.83 14.83 -14.60
CA GLU A 245 -3.34 15.42 -13.35
C GLU A 245 -2.25 14.59 -12.66
N LEU A 246 -1.96 13.37 -13.16
CA LEU A 246 -0.98 12.50 -12.53
C LEU A 246 0.41 13.12 -12.52
N ASN A 247 0.95 13.33 -11.34
CA ASN A 247 2.35 13.68 -11.16
C ASN A 247 3.21 12.39 -11.20
N ARG A 248 4.01 12.26 -12.26
CA ARG A 248 4.85 11.08 -12.52
C ARG A 248 6.23 11.12 -11.85
N HIS A 249 6.48 12.12 -10.99
CA HIS A 249 7.76 12.21 -10.27
C HIS A 249 8.06 10.92 -9.49
N VAL A 250 9.26 10.40 -9.66
CA VAL A 250 9.73 9.15 -9.03
C VAL A 250 10.66 9.51 -7.87
N GLY A 251 10.52 8.78 -6.75
CA GLY A 251 11.34 8.98 -5.56
C GLY A 251 10.89 10.15 -4.69
N GLY A 252 11.69 10.49 -3.70
CA GLY A 252 11.40 11.54 -2.72
C GLY A 252 10.42 11.12 -1.63
N LEU A 253 9.99 12.10 -0.86
CA LEU A 253 9.15 11.89 0.33
C LEU A 253 7.73 11.46 -0.04
N PRO A 254 7.07 10.68 0.81
CA PRO A 254 5.67 10.33 0.63
C PRO A 254 4.78 11.58 0.71
N VAL A 255 3.68 11.54 0.01
CA VAL A 255 2.67 12.60 -0.03
C VAL A 255 1.42 12.16 0.71
N MET A 256 0.62 13.12 1.16
CA MET A 256 -0.69 12.87 1.75
C MET A 256 -1.78 13.25 0.73
N PRO A 257 -2.43 12.26 0.09
CA PRO A 257 -3.58 12.50 -0.78
C PRO A 257 -4.74 13.14 -0.02
N GLU A 258 -5.74 13.58 -0.76
CA GLU A 258 -7.01 13.99 -0.19
C GLU A 258 -7.72 12.79 0.42
N ILE A 259 -8.27 12.96 1.61
CA ILE A 259 -9.17 12.02 2.26
C ILE A 259 -10.42 12.77 2.73
N ASN A 260 -11.48 12.02 3.07
CA ASN A 260 -12.66 12.63 3.68
C ASN A 260 -12.26 13.42 4.94
N MET A 261 -12.73 14.66 5.02
CA MET A 261 -12.39 15.60 6.09
C MET A 261 -12.80 15.11 7.48
N GLU A 262 -13.89 14.40 7.60
CA GLU A 262 -14.32 13.82 8.89
C GLU A 262 -13.28 12.85 9.44
N VAL A 263 -12.64 12.07 8.56
CA VAL A 263 -11.57 11.16 8.94
C VAL A 263 -10.27 11.91 9.24
N ALA A 264 -9.97 12.96 8.48
CA ALA A 264 -8.77 13.77 8.66
C ALA A 264 -8.75 14.52 10.01
N LEU A 265 -9.92 14.99 10.43
CA LEU A 265 -10.08 15.81 11.65
C LEU A 265 -10.23 14.98 12.92
N GLN A 266 -10.38 13.66 12.85
CA GLN A 266 -10.48 12.84 14.05
C GLN A 266 -9.16 12.83 14.83
N PRO A 267 -9.08 13.52 15.98
CA PRO A 267 -7.90 13.48 16.82
C PRO A 267 -7.78 12.08 17.44
N ARG A 268 -6.69 11.39 17.16
CA ARG A 268 -6.38 10.13 17.86
C ARG A 268 -5.61 10.42 19.13
N MET A 269 -6.21 10.14 20.25
CA MET A 269 -5.51 10.02 21.51
C MET A 269 -4.80 8.67 21.56
N ILE A 270 -3.47 8.68 21.40
CA ILE A 270 -2.64 7.51 21.65
C ILE A 270 -1.86 7.80 22.92
N GLN A 271 -2.21 7.12 24.03
CA GLN A 271 -1.50 7.18 25.30
C GLN A 271 -1.11 8.62 25.71
N PHE A 272 -2.09 9.49 25.93
CA PHE A 272 -1.90 10.87 26.38
C PHE A 272 -1.18 11.82 25.41
N SER A 273 -0.97 11.43 24.16
CA SER A 273 -0.52 12.33 23.12
C SER A 273 -1.51 12.40 21.97
N LEU A 274 -1.83 13.62 21.53
CA LEU A 274 -2.55 13.83 20.28
C LEU A 274 -1.65 13.35 19.13
N ALA A 275 -2.08 12.33 18.39
CA ALA A 275 -1.44 12.03 17.12
C ALA A 275 -1.70 13.21 16.17
N PRO A 276 -0.72 13.64 15.39
CA PRO A 276 -0.96 14.68 14.38
C PRO A 276 -2.10 14.24 13.47
N ALA A 277 -3.10 15.09 13.30
CA ALA A 277 -4.18 14.85 12.35
C ALA A 277 -3.60 14.61 10.95
N TYR A 278 -4.25 13.76 10.18
CA TYR A 278 -3.89 13.60 8.78
C TYR A 278 -4.13 14.93 8.05
N GLN A 279 -3.09 15.48 7.45
CA GLN A 279 -3.16 16.73 6.71
C GLN A 279 -2.84 16.47 5.25
N PRO A 280 -3.78 16.63 4.33
CA PRO A 280 -3.49 16.53 2.89
C PRO A 280 -2.36 17.48 2.47
N SER A 281 -1.53 17.05 1.53
CA SER A 281 -0.47 17.92 0.98
C SER A 281 -1.11 19.16 0.32
N VAL A 282 -0.56 20.35 0.58
CA VAL A 282 -1.18 21.64 0.20
C VAL A 282 -1.43 21.75 -1.29
N PHE A 283 -0.46 21.37 -2.11
CA PHE A 283 -0.55 21.56 -3.56
C PHE A 283 -1.13 20.34 -4.27
N PRO A 284 -2.08 20.51 -5.21
CA PRO A 284 -2.62 19.41 -6.03
C PRO A 284 -1.53 18.56 -6.69
N LYS A 285 -0.49 19.21 -7.21
CA LYS A 285 0.67 18.51 -7.81
C LYS A 285 1.35 17.54 -6.85
N GLN A 286 1.34 17.79 -5.55
CA GLN A 286 1.86 16.85 -4.55
C GLN A 286 0.86 15.74 -4.28
N ARG A 287 -0.42 16.07 -4.07
CA ARG A 287 -1.48 15.09 -3.80
C ARG A 287 -1.68 14.10 -4.93
N ASN A 288 -1.50 14.55 -6.16
CA ASN A 288 -1.75 13.78 -7.37
C ASN A 288 -0.57 12.92 -7.83
N ARG A 289 0.36 12.59 -6.93
CA ARG A 289 1.38 11.58 -7.20
C ARG A 289 0.76 10.18 -7.25
N ARG A 290 1.48 9.25 -7.87
CA ARG A 290 1.09 7.84 -7.89
C ARG A 290 0.81 7.35 -6.46
N THR A 291 -0.20 6.52 -6.30
CA THR A 291 -0.62 5.96 -4.99
C THR A 291 0.50 5.18 -4.29
N LEU A 292 1.49 4.69 -5.04
CA LEU A 292 2.72 4.12 -4.48
C LEU A 292 3.46 5.07 -3.51
N TYR A 293 3.35 6.39 -3.73
CA TYR A 293 3.97 7.42 -2.89
C TYR A 293 3.03 7.99 -1.84
N ALA A 294 1.81 7.47 -1.73
CA ALA A 294 0.88 7.89 -0.69
C ALA A 294 1.36 7.43 0.70
N TYR A 295 1.33 8.35 1.65
CA TYR A 295 1.67 8.04 3.03
C TYR A 295 0.65 7.10 3.64
N ARG A 296 1.11 5.97 4.17
CA ARG A 296 0.26 4.97 4.83
C ARG A 296 0.41 5.08 6.34
N VAL A 297 -0.71 5.29 7.00
CA VAL A 297 -0.78 5.35 8.46
C VAL A 297 -1.44 4.09 8.99
N ARG A 298 -0.76 3.36 9.88
CA ARG A 298 -1.36 2.23 10.57
C ARG A 298 -2.57 2.71 11.38
N GLY A 299 -3.68 1.98 11.25
CA GLY A 299 -4.92 2.31 11.95
C GLY A 299 -5.68 3.53 11.39
N GLN A 300 -5.23 4.14 10.29
CA GLN A 300 -5.98 5.17 9.55
C GLN A 300 -5.80 4.91 8.04
N PRO A 301 -6.48 3.90 7.49
CA PRO A 301 -6.47 3.64 6.07
C PRO A 301 -7.09 4.82 5.31
N ASP A 302 -6.70 4.98 4.05
CA ASP A 302 -7.38 5.89 3.13
C ASP A 302 -8.79 5.33 2.84
N PRO A 303 -9.88 6.06 3.15
CA PRO A 303 -11.24 5.53 3.03
C PRO A 303 -11.62 5.10 1.62
N PHE A 304 -11.15 5.83 0.59
CA PHE A 304 -11.40 5.45 -0.80
C PHE A 304 -10.67 4.16 -1.16
N LEU A 305 -9.40 4.05 -0.80
CA LEU A 305 -8.61 2.86 -1.11
C LEU A 305 -9.09 1.64 -0.33
N GLU A 306 -9.49 1.80 0.93
CA GLU A 306 -10.07 0.75 1.76
C GLU A 306 -11.39 0.24 1.16
N LEU A 307 -12.27 1.16 0.75
CA LEU A 307 -13.55 0.82 0.09
C LEU A 307 -13.35 -0.01 -1.18
N PHE A 308 -12.25 0.19 -1.90
CA PHE A 308 -11.86 -0.59 -3.08
C PHE A 308 -10.89 -1.72 -2.77
N ASN A 309 -10.97 -2.28 -1.55
CA ASN A 309 -10.26 -3.47 -1.11
C ASN A 309 -8.72 -3.32 -1.11
N GLN A 310 -8.21 -2.14 -0.74
CA GLN A 310 -6.80 -2.04 -0.38
C GLN A 310 -6.54 -2.91 0.86
N PRO A 311 -5.51 -3.77 0.85
CA PRO A 311 -5.18 -4.58 2.01
C PRO A 311 -4.92 -3.73 3.25
N ASN A 312 -5.39 -4.21 4.41
CA ASN A 312 -5.11 -3.60 5.69
C ASN A 312 -3.58 -3.51 5.91
N PRO A 313 -3.03 -2.33 6.20
CA PRO A 313 -1.59 -2.16 6.41
C PRO A 313 -1.05 -2.85 7.66
N ASN A 314 -1.92 -3.33 8.55
CA ASN A 314 -1.52 -4.05 9.76
C ASN A 314 -1.31 -5.54 9.54
N ASP A 315 -1.86 -6.11 8.45
CA ASP A 315 -1.92 -7.55 8.22
C ASP A 315 -1.17 -7.97 6.97
N SER A 316 -0.71 -9.21 6.95
CA SER A 316 -0.18 -9.84 5.75
C SER A 316 -1.33 -10.19 4.80
N CYS A 317 -1.20 -9.81 3.54
CA CYS A 317 -2.17 -10.11 2.50
C CYS A 317 -1.62 -11.17 1.54
N GLU A 318 -2.22 -12.35 1.55
CA GLU A 318 -1.88 -13.44 0.64
C GLU A 318 -2.44 -13.20 -0.75
N GLU A 319 -3.72 -12.85 -0.81
CA GLU A 319 -4.47 -12.57 -2.03
C GLU A 319 -5.40 -11.38 -1.78
N ARG A 320 -5.52 -10.50 -2.76
CA ARG A 320 -6.46 -9.38 -2.69
C ARG A 320 -7.84 -9.85 -3.08
N VAL A 321 -8.81 -9.57 -2.24
CA VAL A 321 -10.21 -9.80 -2.55
C VAL A 321 -10.68 -8.74 -3.56
N ALA A 322 -11.41 -9.16 -4.58
CA ALA A 322 -11.98 -8.27 -5.61
C ALA A 322 -13.51 -8.32 -5.54
N GLU A 323 -14.07 -7.80 -4.44
CA GLU A 323 -15.52 -7.74 -4.23
C GLU A 323 -16.10 -6.45 -4.79
N SER A 324 -17.35 -6.55 -5.26
CA SER A 324 -18.15 -5.39 -5.66
C SER A 324 -19.26 -5.20 -4.63
N VAL A 325 -19.22 -4.08 -3.95
CA VAL A 325 -20.22 -3.73 -2.91
C VAL A 325 -20.89 -2.41 -3.23
N THR A 326 -22.15 -2.28 -2.82
CA THR A 326 -22.96 -1.08 -3.08
C THR A 326 -22.28 0.24 -2.68
N PRO A 327 -21.60 0.36 -1.53
CA PRO A 327 -20.90 1.60 -1.16
C PRO A 327 -19.85 2.07 -2.18
N GLN A 328 -19.25 1.18 -2.97
CA GLN A 328 -18.31 1.57 -4.04
C GLN A 328 -19.02 2.37 -5.14
N ALA A 329 -20.22 1.95 -5.54
CA ALA A 329 -21.02 2.68 -6.52
C ALA A 329 -21.40 4.07 -6.01
N PHE A 330 -21.85 4.16 -4.75
CA PHE A 330 -22.15 5.46 -4.13
C PHE A 330 -20.93 6.38 -4.07
N SER A 331 -19.76 5.86 -3.72
CA SER A 331 -18.53 6.64 -3.70
C SER A 331 -18.15 7.16 -5.09
N LEU A 332 -18.29 6.32 -6.13
CA LEU A 332 -17.99 6.73 -7.51
C LEU A 332 -18.97 7.78 -8.05
N LEU A 333 -20.20 7.81 -7.56
CA LEU A 333 -21.22 8.75 -8.03
C LEU A 333 -21.25 10.06 -7.25
N ASN A 334 -20.90 10.06 -5.95
CA ASN A 334 -21.24 11.17 -5.05
C ASN A 334 -20.01 11.76 -4.30
N SER A 335 -18.82 11.14 -4.38
CA SER A 335 -17.69 11.70 -3.63
C SER A 335 -17.11 12.95 -4.28
N ASN A 336 -16.63 13.89 -3.45
CA ASN A 336 -15.93 15.09 -3.91
C ASN A 336 -14.72 14.74 -4.78
N LEU A 337 -14.00 13.68 -4.44
CA LEU A 337 -12.90 13.16 -5.25
C LEU A 337 -13.33 12.85 -6.68
N MET A 338 -14.47 12.19 -6.85
CA MET A 338 -14.99 11.84 -8.17
C MET A 338 -15.51 13.05 -8.93
N ASN A 339 -16.18 13.98 -8.25
CA ASN A 339 -16.63 15.24 -8.84
C ASN A 339 -15.44 16.05 -9.36
N ASP A 340 -14.36 16.16 -8.59
CA ASP A 340 -13.13 16.82 -9.03
C ASP A 340 -12.51 16.11 -10.24
N ARG A 341 -12.45 14.79 -10.25
CA ARG A 341 -11.93 14.04 -11.41
C ARG A 341 -12.81 14.20 -12.65
N ALA A 342 -14.13 14.19 -12.49
CA ALA A 342 -15.06 14.42 -13.59
C ALA A 342 -14.90 15.84 -14.16
N THR A 343 -14.81 16.85 -13.31
CA THR A 343 -14.57 18.25 -13.72
C THR A 343 -13.22 18.39 -14.44
N ALA A 344 -12.15 17.82 -13.89
CA ALA A 344 -10.83 17.84 -14.52
C ALA A 344 -10.84 17.18 -15.91
N LEU A 345 -11.55 16.05 -16.05
CA LEU A 345 -11.69 15.35 -17.33
C LEU A 345 -12.47 16.18 -18.36
N ALA A 346 -13.56 16.82 -17.92
CA ALA A 346 -14.34 17.73 -18.77
C ALA A 346 -13.48 18.92 -19.26
N LEU A 347 -12.78 19.61 -18.36
CA LEU A 347 -11.88 20.72 -18.69
C LEU A 347 -10.74 20.28 -19.63
N ARG A 348 -10.21 19.08 -19.44
CA ARG A 348 -9.21 18.50 -20.33
C ARG A 348 -9.77 18.31 -21.74
N SER A 349 -10.94 17.70 -21.85
CA SER A 349 -11.56 17.41 -23.16
C SER A 349 -11.93 18.69 -23.90
N GLU A 350 -12.43 19.71 -23.19
CA GLU A 350 -12.75 21.04 -23.73
C GLU A 350 -11.50 21.79 -24.24
N LYS A 351 -10.38 21.64 -23.53
CA LYS A 351 -9.09 22.18 -23.97
C LYS A 351 -8.56 21.50 -25.21
N GLU A 352 -8.70 20.17 -25.32
CA GLU A 352 -8.22 19.39 -26.45
C GLU A 352 -9.11 19.55 -27.71
N PHE A 353 -10.44 19.69 -27.54
CA PHE A 353 -11.41 19.77 -28.63
C PHE A 353 -12.52 20.78 -28.35
N LYS A 354 -12.93 21.55 -29.37
CA LYS A 354 -14.04 22.50 -29.27
C LYS A 354 -15.40 21.89 -29.59
N ASP A 355 -15.42 20.85 -30.42
CA ASP A 355 -16.62 20.13 -30.80
C ASP A 355 -17.02 19.12 -29.71
N LEU A 356 -18.30 19.14 -29.30
CA LEU A 356 -18.84 18.27 -28.23
C LEU A 356 -18.66 16.79 -28.55
N ARG A 357 -18.87 16.42 -29.82
CA ARG A 357 -18.77 15.00 -30.23
C ARG A 357 -17.35 14.50 -30.09
N MET A 358 -16.36 15.34 -30.45
CA MET A 358 -14.94 15.00 -30.27
C MET A 358 -14.53 14.97 -28.79
N GLN A 359 -15.11 15.85 -27.95
CA GLN A 359 -14.91 15.82 -26.49
C GLN A 359 -15.42 14.50 -25.90
N VAL A 360 -16.64 14.09 -26.22
CA VAL A 360 -17.24 12.81 -25.77
C VAL A 360 -16.39 11.62 -26.23
N LYS A 361 -15.97 11.59 -27.52
CA LYS A 361 -15.06 10.58 -28.05
C LYS A 361 -13.79 10.50 -27.22
N ARG A 362 -13.19 11.66 -26.94
CA ARG A 362 -11.94 11.74 -26.18
C ARG A 362 -12.08 11.22 -24.77
N VAL A 363 -13.17 11.58 -24.09
CA VAL A 363 -13.46 11.10 -22.74
C VAL A 363 -13.55 9.58 -22.71
N LEU A 364 -14.30 8.96 -23.62
CA LEU A 364 -14.42 7.49 -23.69
C LEU A 364 -13.09 6.81 -24.02
N GLN A 365 -12.27 7.41 -24.90
CA GLN A 365 -10.93 6.89 -25.18
C GLN A 365 -10.02 6.96 -23.95
N LEU A 366 -10.09 8.03 -23.16
CA LEU A 366 -9.27 8.21 -21.96
C LEU A 366 -9.69 7.27 -20.82
N VAL A 367 -11.01 7.02 -20.67
CA VAL A 367 -11.55 6.24 -19.55
C VAL A 367 -11.63 4.75 -19.90
N PHE A 368 -12.10 4.41 -21.11
CA PHE A 368 -12.37 3.01 -21.49
C PHE A 368 -11.39 2.47 -22.54
N GLY A 369 -10.49 3.29 -23.08
CA GLY A 369 -9.54 2.86 -24.11
C GLY A 369 -10.17 2.56 -25.48
N ARG A 370 -11.45 2.90 -25.68
CA ARG A 370 -12.19 2.65 -26.92
C ARG A 370 -12.98 3.86 -27.39
N VAL A 371 -13.41 3.83 -28.63
CA VAL A 371 -14.36 4.81 -29.18
C VAL A 371 -15.80 4.43 -28.82
N PRO A 372 -16.75 5.38 -28.80
CA PRO A 372 -18.16 5.08 -28.59
C PRO A 372 -18.73 4.22 -29.70
N GLU A 373 -19.63 3.31 -29.35
CA GLU A 373 -20.47 2.61 -30.31
C GLU A 373 -21.59 3.53 -30.84
N LYS A 374 -22.22 3.15 -31.96
CA LYS A 374 -23.22 4.01 -32.61
C LYS A 374 -24.39 4.36 -31.67
N ASN A 375 -24.91 3.41 -30.92
CA ASN A 375 -25.99 3.59 -29.96
C ASN A 375 -25.59 4.39 -28.71
N GLU A 376 -24.30 4.37 -28.33
CA GLU A 376 -23.77 5.17 -27.22
C GLU A 376 -23.69 6.65 -27.59
N TRP A 377 -23.36 6.97 -28.87
CA TRP A 377 -23.31 8.35 -29.33
C TRP A 377 -24.61 9.08 -29.08
N ASP A 378 -25.70 8.55 -29.59
CA ASP A 378 -27.00 9.19 -29.54
C ASP A 378 -27.47 9.36 -28.09
N ARG A 379 -27.19 8.38 -27.23
CA ARG A 379 -27.52 8.45 -25.81
C ARG A 379 -26.73 9.52 -25.08
N LEU A 380 -25.43 9.62 -25.34
CA LEU A 380 -24.55 10.57 -24.66
C LEU A 380 -24.81 12.00 -25.13
N GLU A 381 -24.98 12.26 -26.41
CA GLU A 381 -25.35 13.58 -26.95
C GLU A 381 -26.70 14.04 -26.36
N ASN A 382 -27.72 13.19 -26.42
CA ASN A 382 -29.02 13.51 -25.82
C ASN A 382 -28.95 13.79 -24.31
N TYR A 383 -28.12 13.02 -23.59
CA TYR A 383 -27.93 13.23 -22.17
C TYR A 383 -27.26 14.61 -21.90
N VAL A 384 -26.19 14.92 -22.58
CA VAL A 384 -25.48 16.21 -22.41
C VAL A 384 -26.40 17.38 -22.74
N GLU A 385 -27.13 17.32 -23.85
CA GLU A 385 -28.08 18.36 -24.23
C GLU A 385 -29.23 18.51 -23.21
N LYS A 386 -29.75 17.39 -22.69
CA LYS A 386 -30.78 17.42 -21.65
C LYS A 386 -30.26 18.06 -20.36
N MET A 387 -29.04 17.69 -19.92
CA MET A 387 -28.43 18.24 -18.72
C MET A 387 -28.10 19.73 -18.90
N ARG A 388 -27.60 20.13 -20.07
CA ARG A 388 -27.37 21.54 -20.39
C ARG A 388 -28.66 22.37 -20.29
N LYS A 389 -29.76 21.89 -20.87
CA LYS A 389 -31.07 22.56 -20.76
C LYS A 389 -31.58 22.61 -19.32
N TYR A 390 -31.33 21.56 -18.54
CA TYR A 390 -31.69 21.52 -17.13
C TYR A 390 -30.92 22.58 -16.32
N HIS A 391 -29.62 22.65 -16.47
CA HIS A 391 -28.77 23.59 -15.73
C HIS A 391 -28.92 25.06 -16.18
N LEU A 392 -29.40 25.29 -17.39
CA LEU A 392 -29.81 26.66 -17.80
C LEU A 392 -31.07 27.13 -17.07
N LYS A 393 -31.91 26.22 -16.60
CA LYS A 393 -33.13 26.53 -15.83
C LYS A 393 -32.91 26.48 -14.30
N HIS A 394 -32.01 25.62 -13.88
CA HIS A 394 -31.70 25.38 -12.47
C HIS A 394 -30.21 25.60 -12.28
N GLU A 395 -29.82 26.83 -11.99
CA GLU A 395 -28.41 27.17 -11.78
C GLU A 395 -27.87 26.32 -10.62
N PRO A 396 -26.86 25.47 -10.85
CA PRO A 396 -26.28 24.67 -9.79
C PRO A 396 -25.50 25.56 -8.81
N GLU A 397 -25.42 25.13 -7.56
CA GLU A 397 -24.53 25.77 -6.60
C GLU A 397 -23.10 25.79 -7.16
N LYS A 398 -22.41 26.93 -7.01
CA LYS A 398 -21.03 27.05 -7.44
C LYS A 398 -20.15 26.12 -6.58
N THR A 399 -19.68 25.06 -7.17
CA THR A 399 -18.69 24.18 -6.53
C THR A 399 -17.28 24.68 -6.84
N SER A 400 -16.44 24.74 -5.81
CA SER A 400 -15.03 25.08 -6.02
C SER A 400 -14.30 23.89 -6.67
N TYR A 401 -13.49 24.16 -7.69
CA TYR A 401 -12.59 23.16 -8.28
C TYR A 401 -11.16 23.71 -8.33
N PRO A 402 -10.17 22.94 -7.88
CA PRO A 402 -10.33 21.70 -7.08
C PRO A 402 -11.02 21.99 -5.74
N THR A 403 -11.72 20.99 -5.18
CA THR A 403 -12.36 21.10 -3.87
C THR A 403 -11.36 21.66 -2.86
N SER A 404 -11.76 22.70 -2.12
CA SER A 404 -10.92 23.35 -1.13
C SER A 404 -10.57 22.36 -0.01
N ILE A 405 -9.30 22.28 0.34
CA ILE A 405 -8.83 21.47 1.47
C ILE A 405 -9.00 22.33 2.72
N THR A 406 -9.80 21.86 3.66
CA THR A 406 -9.87 22.49 4.98
C THR A 406 -8.52 22.34 5.66
N ARG A 407 -7.88 23.44 5.98
CA ARG A 407 -6.66 23.46 6.77
C ARG A 407 -7.03 23.19 8.23
N SER A 408 -6.10 22.62 9.02
CA SER A 408 -6.37 22.42 10.43
C SER A 408 -6.59 23.79 11.10
N LEU A 409 -7.49 23.84 12.07
CA LEU A 409 -7.80 25.05 12.86
C LEU A 409 -6.57 25.72 13.52
N VAL A 410 -5.40 25.12 13.43
CA VAL A 410 -4.12 25.62 13.94
C VAL A 410 -3.47 26.62 12.96
N GLU A 411 -3.99 26.79 11.75
CA GLU A 411 -3.45 27.72 10.75
C GLU A 411 -4.27 29.03 10.62
N GLU A 412 -5.35 29.17 11.38
CA GLU A 412 -6.07 30.43 11.59
C GLU A 412 -5.65 31.05 12.95
#